data_f2b5347b7d873618cbb3d975479d8acd
#
_entry.id   f2b5347b7d873618cbb3d975479d8acd
#
_cell.length_a   1.000
_cell.length_b   1.000
_cell.length_c   1.000
_cell.angle_alpha   90.00
_cell.angle_beta   90.00
_cell.angle_gamma   90.00
#
_symmetry.space_group_name_H-M   'P 1'
#
loop_
_entity.id
_entity.type
_entity.pdbx_description
1 polymer ?
#
loop_
_entity_poly.entity_id
_entity_poly.type
_entity_poly.pdbx_seq_one_letter_code
_entity_poly.pdbx_strand_id
1 'polypeptide(L)'
;MTYMTNLTTFLTPNKPLKSASLTIIAISSVLMLSACQQKPDYNNLSGETMGTSYHISYQLPKGADEAAIQAAIDKRLQDINDSMSTYQADSTISKFNQLGKDTPIAIDADFSHVLQASRQVYELSGGAFDPTVMPLIETWGFGSTMTVERLQSPPTALEIAQAKALVDFDSVIQKDDNIYKTKDGVGLDFSAVAKGYGVDVIADVLKNTYQIRNYMVEIGGEVATSGVSAQQQPWQIAIDAPIEGSTVSTRQAMAVIRQPINNGASMALATSGNYRNSVVFNGKHYSHTIDPTTGEPIVGGAPSVTVAAETVALADAWATALTAMPYEKALATAKEHDIAALFVILAKGVAADTATDSVDDWQVVETPAMKTLRADKKS
;
A
#
# COMPACT_ATOMS: atom_id res chain seq x y z
N MET A 1 -16.64 53.54 61.74
CA MET A 1 -15.62 54.35 62.35
C MET A 1 -14.71 54.81 61.22
N THR A 2 -14.96 55.97 60.58
CA THR A 2 -14.51 57.33 61.10
C THR A 2 -12.97 57.41 60.98
N TYR A 3 -12.31 58.24 60.16
CA TYR A 3 -12.36 59.68 59.83
C TYR A 3 -11.31 59.89 58.71
N MET A 4 -11.52 60.60 57.54
CA MET A 4 -11.39 62.04 57.33
C MET A 4 -10.06 62.62 57.94
N THR A 5 -9.24 63.39 57.24
CA THR A 5 -9.36 64.72 56.67
C THR A 5 -8.03 65.17 56.05
N ASN A 6 -8.05 65.78 54.92
CA ASN A 6 -7.88 67.22 54.54
C ASN A 6 -6.44 67.74 54.27
N LEU A 7 -6.33 68.23 53.04
CA LEU A 7 -6.02 69.62 52.58
C LEU A 7 -4.69 70.26 53.02
N THR A 8 -3.89 70.74 52.07
CA THR A 8 -3.91 72.16 51.67
C THR A 8 -2.87 72.45 50.56
N THR A 9 -3.34 73.08 49.53
CA THR A 9 -2.79 74.07 48.61
C THR A 9 -1.59 74.88 49.01
N PHE A 10 -0.66 75.22 48.08
CA PHE A 10 -0.19 76.60 47.84
C PHE A 10 0.41 76.79 46.42
N LEU A 11 0.16 77.96 45.88
CA LEU A 11 0.26 78.54 44.56
C LEU A 11 1.67 78.92 44.10
N THR A 12 1.98 78.70 42.80
CA THR A 12 2.62 79.47 41.70
C THR A 12 3.73 80.53 42.05
N PRO A 13 4.63 81.00 41.08
CA PRO A 13 4.38 81.31 39.69
C PRO A 13 5.56 81.15 38.64
N ASN A 14 5.15 81.23 37.34
CA ASN A 14 5.81 81.93 36.20
C ASN A 14 7.14 81.41 35.56
N LYS A 15 6.97 80.86 34.38
CA LYS A 15 7.51 81.11 33.01
C LYS A 15 9.00 81.38 32.79
N PRO A 16 9.66 81.02 31.63
CA PRO A 16 9.12 81.19 30.26
C PRO A 16 9.42 80.09 29.23
N LEU A 17 8.73 80.23 28.11
CA LEU A 17 8.84 79.51 26.82
C LEU A 17 10.29 79.29 26.39
N LYS A 18 10.56 78.07 25.82
CA LYS A 18 11.38 77.92 24.60
C LYS A 18 11.05 76.57 23.87
N SER A 19 10.82 76.77 22.58
CA SER A 19 10.96 75.89 21.44
C SER A 19 10.10 74.62 21.40
N ALA A 20 9.16 74.66 20.45
CA ALA A 20 8.45 73.54 19.87
C ALA A 20 9.47 72.67 19.12
N SER A 21 9.61 71.44 19.58
CA SER A 21 10.11 70.36 18.72
C SER A 21 8.91 69.45 18.42
N LEU A 22 8.45 69.52 17.17
CA LEU A 22 7.50 68.58 16.57
C LEU A 22 8.18 67.22 16.53
N THR A 23 7.90 66.37 17.48
CA THR A 23 8.21 64.96 17.36
C THR A 23 7.07 64.32 16.60
N ILE A 24 7.29 64.13 15.29
CA ILE A 24 6.42 63.30 14.43
C ILE A 24 6.55 61.86 14.95
N ILE A 25 5.58 61.40 15.70
CA ILE A 25 5.40 59.99 15.99
C ILE A 25 4.93 59.35 14.70
N ALA A 26 5.87 58.79 13.91
CA ALA A 26 5.57 57.89 12.84
C ALA A 26 4.98 56.64 13.47
N ILE A 27 3.66 56.55 13.50
CA ILE A 27 2.92 55.32 13.73
C ILE A 27 3.18 54.46 12.51
N SER A 28 4.24 53.67 12.56
CA SER A 28 4.44 52.56 11.65
C SER A 28 3.28 51.57 11.85
N SER A 29 2.24 51.75 11.04
CA SER A 29 1.21 50.75 10.87
C SER A 29 1.91 49.56 10.22
N VAL A 30 2.39 48.64 11.04
CA VAL A 30 2.71 47.27 10.61
C VAL A 30 1.36 46.68 10.20
N LEU A 31 1.00 46.88 8.94
CA LEU A 31 0.04 46.04 8.27
C LEU A 31 0.57 44.64 8.41
N MET A 32 0.11 43.91 9.43
CA MET A 32 0.14 42.46 9.42
C MET A 32 -0.66 42.07 8.19
N LEU A 33 0.04 41.88 7.06
CA LEU A 33 -0.40 41.06 5.99
C LEU A 33 -0.51 39.64 6.56
N SER A 34 -1.62 39.38 7.26
CA SER A 34 -2.15 38.04 7.39
C SER A 34 -2.44 37.63 5.93
N ALA A 35 -1.41 37.18 5.24
CA ALA A 35 -1.62 36.40 4.05
C ALA A 35 -2.49 35.23 4.53
N CYS A 36 -3.79 35.30 4.26
CA CYS A 36 -4.63 34.12 4.26
C CYS A 36 -3.90 33.16 3.32
N GLN A 37 -3.09 32.27 3.88
CA GLN A 37 -2.56 31.15 3.15
C GLN A 37 -3.81 30.37 2.74
N GLN A 38 -4.24 30.63 1.52
CA GLN A 38 -5.32 29.87 0.92
C GLN A 38 -4.93 28.40 1.05
N LYS A 39 -5.73 27.62 1.78
CA LYS A 39 -5.44 26.18 1.87
C LYS A 39 -5.28 25.66 0.46
N PRO A 40 -4.23 24.88 0.20
CA PRO A 40 -4.05 24.30 -1.13
C PRO A 40 -5.32 23.51 -1.48
N ASP A 41 -5.74 23.67 -2.71
CA ASP A 41 -6.89 22.95 -3.25
C ASP A 41 -6.48 21.51 -3.52
N TYR A 42 -7.18 20.55 -2.94
CA TYR A 42 -6.98 19.13 -3.16
C TYR A 42 -8.18 18.55 -3.88
N ASN A 43 -7.91 17.85 -4.96
CA ASN A 43 -8.91 17.07 -5.67
C ASN A 43 -8.86 15.61 -5.23
N ASN A 44 -10.02 14.92 -5.35
CA ASN A 44 -10.15 13.51 -5.05
C ASN A 44 -10.82 12.82 -6.24
N LEU A 45 -10.15 11.78 -6.73
CA LEU A 45 -10.66 10.91 -7.78
C LEU A 45 -10.88 9.51 -7.21
N SER A 46 -11.87 8.82 -7.74
CA SER A 46 -12.14 7.42 -7.39
C SER A 46 -12.75 6.69 -8.58
N GLY A 47 -12.57 5.40 -8.62
CA GLY A 47 -13.13 4.52 -9.64
C GLY A 47 -12.84 3.06 -9.33
N GLU A 48 -12.98 2.21 -10.34
CA GLU A 48 -12.76 0.77 -10.24
C GLU A 48 -11.71 0.32 -11.26
N THR A 49 -10.81 -0.55 -10.85
CA THR A 49 -9.79 -1.17 -11.70
C THR A 49 -9.30 -2.48 -11.07
N MET A 50 -8.80 -3.42 -11.87
CA MET A 50 -8.17 -4.67 -11.38
C MET A 50 -9.01 -5.43 -10.34
N GLY A 51 -10.35 -5.40 -10.49
CA GLY A 51 -11.29 -6.07 -9.59
C GLY A 51 -11.49 -5.39 -8.23
N THR A 52 -11.02 -4.15 -8.04
CA THR A 52 -11.14 -3.37 -6.81
C THR A 52 -11.38 -1.89 -7.09
N SER A 53 -11.55 -1.08 -6.03
CA SER A 53 -11.62 0.38 -6.15
C SER A 53 -10.25 1.03 -6.08
N TYR A 54 -10.15 2.24 -6.67
CA TYR A 54 -9.02 3.13 -6.45
C TYR A 54 -9.47 4.47 -5.86
N HIS A 55 -8.58 5.11 -5.10
CA HIS A 55 -8.77 6.43 -4.52
C HIS A 55 -7.50 7.25 -4.67
N ILE A 56 -7.62 8.46 -5.23
CA ILE A 56 -6.49 9.35 -5.46
C ILE A 56 -6.83 10.69 -4.84
N SER A 57 -5.94 11.20 -3.99
CA SER A 57 -6.02 12.55 -3.44
C SER A 57 -4.76 13.31 -3.85
N TYR A 58 -4.89 14.46 -4.51
CA TYR A 58 -3.74 15.23 -4.99
C TYR A 58 -3.98 16.73 -4.92
N GLN A 59 -2.89 17.48 -4.73
CA GLN A 59 -2.95 18.93 -4.78
C GLN A 59 -3.16 19.37 -6.23
N LEU A 60 -4.30 20.03 -6.50
CA LEU A 60 -4.65 20.49 -7.84
C LEU A 60 -3.77 21.67 -8.25
N PRO A 61 -2.99 21.59 -9.36
CA PRO A 61 -2.28 22.73 -9.86
C PRO A 61 -3.23 23.83 -10.36
N LYS A 62 -2.89 25.08 -10.12
CA LYS A 62 -3.72 26.22 -10.55
C LYS A 62 -3.94 26.20 -12.06
N GLY A 63 -5.20 26.13 -12.49
CA GLY A 63 -5.58 26.10 -13.90
C GLY A 63 -5.37 24.74 -14.59
N ALA A 64 -5.15 23.66 -13.83
CA ALA A 64 -5.12 22.31 -14.38
C ALA A 64 -6.50 21.88 -14.87
N ASP A 65 -6.51 21.07 -15.91
CA ASP A 65 -7.70 20.38 -16.41
C ASP A 65 -7.88 19.05 -15.70
N GLU A 66 -8.80 19.00 -14.74
CA GLU A 66 -9.11 17.80 -13.94
C GLU A 66 -9.58 16.64 -14.83
N ALA A 67 -10.37 16.94 -15.86
CA ALA A 67 -10.88 15.91 -16.78
C ALA A 67 -9.73 15.29 -17.59
N ALA A 68 -8.73 16.08 -17.99
CA ALA A 68 -7.55 15.57 -18.67
C ALA A 68 -6.71 14.68 -17.74
N ILE A 69 -6.57 15.05 -16.47
CA ILE A 69 -5.87 14.21 -15.45
C ILE A 69 -6.59 12.88 -15.28
N GLN A 70 -7.93 12.91 -15.08
CA GLN A 70 -8.74 11.70 -14.94
C GLN A 70 -8.60 10.81 -16.18
N ALA A 71 -8.74 11.37 -17.38
CA ALA A 71 -8.64 10.59 -18.62
C ALA A 71 -7.25 9.95 -18.80
N ALA A 72 -6.18 10.63 -18.41
CA ALA A 72 -4.83 10.06 -18.45
C ALA A 72 -4.66 8.91 -17.46
N ILE A 73 -5.23 9.02 -16.25
CA ILE A 73 -5.23 7.96 -15.24
C ILE A 73 -6.00 6.74 -15.77
N ASP A 74 -7.24 6.94 -16.21
CA ASP A 74 -8.09 5.85 -16.71
C ASP A 74 -7.45 5.13 -17.89
N LYS A 75 -6.82 5.88 -18.80
CA LYS A 75 -6.09 5.30 -19.95
C LYS A 75 -4.94 4.41 -19.49
N ARG A 76 -4.13 4.86 -18.51
CA ARG A 76 -2.99 4.07 -18.02
C ARG A 76 -3.45 2.81 -17.26
N LEU A 77 -4.53 2.91 -16.48
CA LEU A 77 -5.12 1.74 -15.81
C LEU A 77 -5.66 0.73 -16.85
N GLN A 78 -6.27 1.22 -17.93
CA GLN A 78 -6.71 0.35 -19.02
C GLN A 78 -5.52 -0.32 -19.72
N ASP A 79 -4.43 0.40 -20.02
CA ASP A 79 -3.23 -0.16 -20.63
C ASP A 79 -2.64 -1.31 -19.80
N ILE A 80 -2.57 -1.15 -18.46
CA ILE A 80 -2.10 -2.19 -17.56
C ILE A 80 -3.04 -3.41 -17.58
N ASN A 81 -4.36 -3.20 -17.60
CA ASN A 81 -5.33 -4.29 -17.70
C ASN A 81 -5.20 -5.03 -19.05
N ASP A 82 -5.03 -4.31 -20.16
CA ASP A 82 -4.85 -4.91 -21.49
C ASP A 82 -3.56 -5.73 -21.57
N SER A 83 -2.54 -5.35 -20.80
CA SER A 83 -1.28 -6.08 -20.71
C SER A 83 -1.36 -7.29 -19.77
N MET A 84 -1.88 -7.14 -18.55
CA MET A 84 -1.63 -8.09 -17.45
C MET A 84 -2.88 -8.68 -16.79
N SER A 85 -4.10 -8.37 -17.25
CA SER A 85 -5.31 -8.94 -16.66
C SER A 85 -5.55 -10.39 -17.14
N THR A 86 -5.53 -11.33 -16.21
CA THR A 86 -5.89 -12.75 -16.48
C THR A 86 -7.40 -12.93 -16.73
N TYR A 87 -8.23 -11.93 -16.43
CA TYR A 87 -9.68 -11.91 -16.70
C TYR A 87 -10.04 -11.45 -18.10
N GLN A 88 -9.12 -10.79 -18.82
CA GLN A 88 -9.30 -10.36 -20.20
C GLN A 88 -8.65 -11.38 -21.15
N ALA A 89 -9.45 -12.02 -21.97
CA ALA A 89 -8.96 -13.06 -22.91
C ALA A 89 -7.92 -12.51 -23.91
N ASP A 90 -8.06 -11.23 -24.28
CA ASP A 90 -7.19 -10.56 -25.26
C ASP A 90 -5.96 -9.88 -24.64
N SER A 91 -5.78 -9.93 -23.32
CA SER A 91 -4.59 -9.38 -22.67
C SER A 91 -3.32 -10.13 -23.09
N THR A 92 -2.16 -9.47 -22.96
CA THR A 92 -0.87 -10.09 -23.29
C THR A 92 -0.60 -11.32 -22.42
N ILE A 93 -0.88 -11.23 -21.10
CA ILE A 93 -0.67 -12.35 -20.18
C ILE A 93 -1.58 -13.55 -20.50
N SER A 94 -2.86 -13.30 -20.85
CA SER A 94 -3.79 -14.37 -21.21
C SER A 94 -3.39 -15.08 -22.51
N LYS A 95 -2.89 -14.32 -23.49
CA LYS A 95 -2.32 -14.89 -24.72
C LYS A 95 -1.07 -15.73 -24.42
N PHE A 96 -0.14 -15.20 -23.60
CA PHE A 96 1.04 -15.95 -23.18
C PHE A 96 0.66 -17.27 -22.50
N ASN A 97 -0.33 -17.25 -21.61
CA ASN A 97 -0.77 -18.46 -20.90
C ASN A 97 -1.29 -19.56 -21.82
N GLN A 98 -1.87 -19.19 -22.96
CA GLN A 98 -2.38 -20.14 -23.98
C GLN A 98 -1.32 -20.68 -24.92
N LEU A 99 -0.15 -20.03 -25.03
CA LEU A 99 0.91 -20.50 -25.95
C LEU A 99 1.57 -21.78 -25.43
N GLY A 100 2.00 -22.61 -26.38
CA GLY A 100 2.89 -23.75 -26.12
C GLY A 100 4.34 -23.29 -25.82
N LYS A 101 5.15 -24.21 -25.32
CA LYS A 101 6.56 -23.97 -25.08
C LYS A 101 7.29 -23.43 -26.32
N ASP A 102 8.37 -22.69 -26.09
CA ASP A 102 9.25 -22.14 -27.13
C ASP A 102 8.54 -21.20 -28.14
N THR A 103 7.33 -20.75 -27.82
CA THR A 103 6.56 -19.82 -28.66
C THR A 103 6.65 -18.42 -28.07
N PRO A 104 7.41 -17.48 -28.68
CA PRO A 104 7.58 -16.13 -28.13
C PRO A 104 6.34 -15.27 -28.40
N ILE A 105 6.08 -14.33 -27.46
CA ILE A 105 5.14 -13.23 -27.60
C ILE A 105 5.80 -11.93 -27.20
N ALA A 106 5.51 -10.85 -27.93
CA ALA A 106 5.98 -9.51 -27.58
C ALA A 106 5.29 -9.01 -26.32
N ILE A 107 6.05 -8.33 -25.46
CA ILE A 107 5.58 -7.68 -24.25
C ILE A 107 5.89 -6.19 -24.29
N ASP A 108 5.08 -5.39 -23.61
CA ASP A 108 5.32 -3.97 -23.41
C ASP A 108 6.27 -3.72 -22.23
N ALA A 109 6.61 -2.46 -22.02
CA ALA A 109 7.49 -2.05 -20.94
C ALA A 109 6.86 -2.28 -19.55
N ASP A 110 5.53 -2.11 -19.42
CA ASP A 110 4.79 -2.34 -18.17
C ASP A 110 4.88 -3.81 -17.75
N PHE A 111 4.64 -4.72 -18.70
CA PHE A 111 4.80 -6.16 -18.46
C PHE A 111 6.23 -6.53 -18.05
N SER A 112 7.23 -5.98 -18.76
CA SER A 112 8.63 -6.22 -18.45
C SER A 112 9.00 -5.77 -17.03
N HIS A 113 8.53 -4.59 -16.58
CA HIS A 113 8.76 -4.10 -15.23
C HIS A 113 8.16 -5.02 -14.17
N VAL A 114 6.91 -5.45 -14.36
CA VAL A 114 6.24 -6.35 -13.42
C VAL A 114 6.91 -7.72 -13.39
N LEU A 115 7.31 -8.25 -14.55
CA LEU A 115 8.06 -9.51 -14.63
C LEU A 115 9.40 -9.43 -13.88
N GLN A 116 10.14 -8.31 -14.01
CA GLN A 116 11.41 -8.10 -13.32
C GLN A 116 11.24 -7.96 -11.80
N ALA A 117 10.25 -7.17 -11.35
CA ALA A 117 9.91 -7.07 -9.92
C ALA A 117 9.53 -8.44 -9.35
N SER A 118 8.73 -9.21 -10.10
CA SER A 118 8.36 -10.58 -9.74
C SER A 118 9.59 -11.49 -9.63
N ARG A 119 10.53 -11.41 -10.59
CA ARG A 119 11.76 -12.21 -10.59
C ARG A 119 12.62 -11.90 -9.37
N GLN A 120 12.81 -10.62 -9.06
CA GLN A 120 13.58 -10.18 -7.89
C GLN A 120 13.01 -10.77 -6.59
N VAL A 121 11.69 -10.68 -6.39
CA VAL A 121 11.07 -11.17 -5.15
C VAL A 121 11.03 -12.71 -5.13
N TYR A 122 10.80 -13.37 -6.26
CA TYR A 122 10.89 -14.83 -6.38
C TYR A 122 12.26 -15.35 -5.92
N GLU A 123 13.35 -14.79 -6.45
CA GLU A 123 14.71 -15.20 -6.13
C GLU A 123 15.05 -14.97 -4.65
N LEU A 124 14.77 -13.76 -4.14
CA LEU A 124 15.12 -13.38 -2.77
C LEU A 124 14.23 -14.04 -1.71
N SER A 125 12.97 -14.38 -2.05
CA SER A 125 12.07 -15.10 -1.15
C SER A 125 12.26 -16.62 -1.15
N GLY A 126 13.15 -17.14 -2.03
CA GLY A 126 13.36 -18.58 -2.22
C GLY A 126 12.11 -19.26 -2.78
N GLY A 127 11.38 -18.59 -3.68
CA GLY A 127 10.20 -19.11 -4.35
C GLY A 127 8.89 -19.01 -3.55
N ALA A 128 8.88 -18.31 -2.40
CA ALA A 128 7.63 -18.10 -1.66
C ALA A 128 6.69 -17.13 -2.37
N PHE A 129 7.22 -16.22 -3.17
CA PHE A 129 6.47 -15.49 -4.19
C PHE A 129 6.74 -16.17 -5.54
N ASP A 130 5.71 -16.68 -6.19
CA ASP A 130 5.82 -17.30 -7.51
C ASP A 130 4.60 -16.95 -8.36
N PRO A 131 4.75 -16.14 -9.42
CA PRO A 131 3.63 -15.77 -10.30
C PRO A 131 3.12 -16.91 -11.16
N THR A 132 3.67 -18.11 -11.06
CA THR A 132 3.17 -19.32 -11.74
C THR A 132 2.32 -20.21 -10.85
N VAL A 133 1.96 -19.76 -9.63
CA VAL A 133 1.27 -20.55 -8.59
C VAL A 133 -0.18 -20.90 -8.90
N MET A 134 -0.81 -20.32 -9.94
CA MET A 134 -2.23 -20.47 -10.26
C MET A 134 -2.71 -21.94 -10.33
N PRO A 135 -1.99 -22.91 -10.93
CA PRO A 135 -2.41 -24.30 -10.93
C PRO A 135 -2.65 -24.90 -9.55
N LEU A 136 -1.86 -24.49 -8.55
CA LEU A 136 -2.06 -24.90 -7.16
C LEU A 136 -3.30 -24.23 -6.55
N ILE A 137 -3.48 -22.91 -6.78
CA ILE A 137 -4.64 -22.15 -6.30
C ILE A 137 -5.95 -22.79 -6.82
N GLU A 138 -6.02 -23.15 -8.10
CA GLU A 138 -7.17 -23.83 -8.72
C GLU A 138 -7.37 -25.23 -8.15
N THR A 139 -6.29 -26.00 -7.99
CA THR A 139 -6.33 -27.34 -7.42
C THR A 139 -6.91 -27.36 -6.01
N TRP A 140 -6.57 -26.37 -5.18
CA TRP A 140 -7.14 -26.22 -3.84
C TRP A 140 -8.54 -25.58 -3.85
N GLY A 141 -9.00 -25.05 -4.98
CA GLY A 141 -10.29 -24.36 -5.10
C GLY A 141 -10.29 -22.95 -4.53
N PHE A 142 -9.13 -22.33 -4.32
CA PHE A 142 -9.00 -20.94 -3.87
C PHE A 142 -9.09 -19.93 -5.03
N GLY A 143 -9.24 -20.39 -6.28
CA GLY A 143 -9.52 -19.57 -7.45
C GLY A 143 -11.00 -19.14 -7.51
N SER A 144 -11.49 -18.92 -8.73
CA SER A 144 -12.86 -18.48 -8.99
C SER A 144 -13.95 -19.47 -8.55
N THR A 145 -13.59 -20.69 -8.15
CA THR A 145 -14.49 -21.81 -7.85
C THR A 145 -14.40 -22.32 -6.41
N MET A 146 -13.93 -21.52 -5.46
CA MET A 146 -13.84 -21.95 -4.05
C MET A 146 -15.22 -22.33 -3.52
N THR A 147 -15.39 -23.62 -3.22
CA THR A 147 -16.60 -24.16 -2.60
C THR A 147 -16.25 -24.88 -1.31
N VAL A 148 -17.19 -24.88 -0.35
CA VAL A 148 -17.04 -25.65 0.90
C VAL A 148 -16.85 -27.14 0.63
N GLU A 149 -17.46 -27.67 -0.46
CA GLU A 149 -17.31 -29.05 -0.89
C GLU A 149 -15.86 -29.40 -1.24
N ARG A 150 -15.12 -28.47 -1.87
CA ARG A 150 -13.70 -28.70 -2.21
C ARG A 150 -12.82 -28.81 -0.98
N LEU A 151 -13.12 -28.07 0.07
CA LEU A 151 -12.42 -28.17 1.35
C LEU A 151 -12.82 -29.44 2.15
N GLN A 152 -14.04 -29.95 1.95
CA GLN A 152 -14.46 -31.23 2.51
C GLN A 152 -13.76 -32.42 1.83
N SER A 153 -13.29 -32.23 0.60
CA SER A 153 -12.53 -33.22 -0.18
C SER A 153 -11.23 -32.58 -0.66
N PRO A 154 -10.20 -32.45 0.21
CA PRO A 154 -8.94 -31.84 -0.16
C PRO A 154 -8.29 -32.59 -1.33
N PRO A 155 -7.48 -31.90 -2.17
CA PRO A 155 -6.80 -32.55 -3.27
C PRO A 155 -5.92 -33.68 -2.77
N THR A 156 -5.83 -34.72 -3.57
CA THR A 156 -4.90 -35.84 -3.32
C THR A 156 -3.45 -35.41 -3.50
N ALA A 157 -2.53 -36.11 -2.89
CA ALA A 157 -1.10 -35.86 -3.12
C ALA A 157 -0.70 -35.93 -4.60
N LEU A 158 -1.39 -36.74 -5.40
CA LEU A 158 -1.14 -36.83 -6.85
C LEU A 158 -1.61 -35.55 -7.57
N GLU A 159 -2.80 -35.02 -7.27
CA GLU A 159 -3.31 -33.77 -7.85
C GLU A 159 -2.41 -32.59 -7.47
N ILE A 160 -1.98 -32.50 -6.20
CA ILE A 160 -1.04 -31.46 -5.76
C ILE A 160 0.30 -31.59 -6.51
N ALA A 161 0.85 -32.80 -6.64
CA ALA A 161 2.10 -33.02 -7.36
C ALA A 161 2.00 -32.66 -8.85
N GLN A 162 0.86 -32.95 -9.49
CA GLN A 162 0.59 -32.58 -10.89
C GLN A 162 0.49 -31.06 -11.06
N ALA A 163 -0.24 -30.37 -10.19
CA ALA A 163 -0.35 -28.91 -10.21
C ALA A 163 1.00 -28.25 -9.93
N LYS A 164 1.71 -28.72 -8.91
CA LYS A 164 3.05 -28.23 -8.54
C LYS A 164 4.06 -28.39 -9.67
N ALA A 165 3.95 -29.43 -10.49
CA ALA A 165 4.79 -29.61 -11.65
C ALA A 165 4.64 -28.50 -12.71
N LEU A 166 3.57 -27.71 -12.66
CA LEU A 166 3.32 -26.55 -13.53
C LEU A 166 3.71 -25.21 -12.89
N VAL A 167 4.12 -25.20 -11.62
CA VAL A 167 4.66 -24.03 -10.93
C VAL A 167 6.17 -24.01 -11.17
N ASP A 168 6.61 -23.15 -12.10
CA ASP A 168 7.98 -23.17 -12.60
C ASP A 168 8.34 -21.84 -13.25
N PHE A 169 8.56 -20.80 -12.40
CA PHE A 169 8.88 -19.47 -12.91
C PHE A 169 10.24 -19.42 -13.63
N ASP A 170 11.15 -20.34 -13.33
CA ASP A 170 12.43 -20.42 -14.01
C ASP A 170 12.29 -20.87 -15.48
N SER A 171 11.19 -21.51 -15.83
CA SER A 171 10.87 -21.85 -17.22
C SER A 171 10.38 -20.65 -18.05
N VAL A 172 10.04 -19.51 -17.43
CA VAL A 172 9.63 -18.28 -18.13
C VAL A 172 10.85 -17.43 -18.42
N ILE A 173 11.14 -17.27 -19.71
CA ILE A 173 12.34 -16.58 -20.19
C ILE A 173 11.95 -15.28 -20.89
N GLN A 174 12.52 -14.17 -20.47
CA GLN A 174 12.49 -12.90 -21.19
C GLN A 174 13.73 -12.78 -22.08
N LYS A 175 13.52 -12.42 -23.34
CA LYS A 175 14.60 -12.10 -24.27
C LYS A 175 14.20 -10.88 -25.07
N ASP A 176 14.93 -9.78 -24.87
CA ASP A 176 14.59 -8.46 -25.40
C ASP A 176 13.12 -8.11 -25.01
N ASP A 177 12.31 -7.67 -25.96
CA ASP A 177 10.88 -7.34 -25.74
C ASP A 177 9.95 -8.54 -25.94
N ASN A 178 10.43 -9.77 -25.77
CA ASN A 178 9.63 -10.97 -25.89
C ASN A 178 9.78 -11.85 -24.65
N ILE A 179 8.72 -12.62 -24.36
CA ILE A 179 8.75 -13.73 -23.40
C ILE A 179 8.33 -15.03 -24.05
N TYR A 180 8.83 -16.13 -23.56
CA TYR A 180 8.41 -17.48 -23.90
C TYR A 180 8.59 -18.39 -22.69
N LYS A 181 7.99 -19.58 -22.72
CA LYS A 181 8.18 -20.60 -21.70
C LYS A 181 8.87 -21.82 -22.30
N THR A 182 9.74 -22.46 -21.54
CA THR A 182 10.47 -23.68 -21.94
C THR A 182 9.72 -24.97 -21.59
N LYS A 183 8.54 -24.84 -20.94
CA LYS A 183 7.71 -25.93 -20.45
C LYS A 183 6.24 -25.67 -20.75
N ASP A 184 5.55 -26.68 -21.29
CA ASP A 184 4.12 -26.59 -21.55
C ASP A 184 3.31 -26.51 -20.24
N GLY A 185 2.19 -25.77 -20.26
CA GLY A 185 1.26 -25.66 -19.15
C GLY A 185 1.65 -24.65 -18.06
N VAL A 186 2.87 -24.10 -18.09
CA VAL A 186 3.24 -22.99 -17.21
C VAL A 186 2.50 -21.74 -17.65
N GLY A 187 1.91 -21.01 -16.68
CA GLY A 187 1.22 -19.75 -16.90
C GLY A 187 1.67 -18.70 -15.89
N LEU A 188 1.39 -17.43 -16.17
CA LEU A 188 1.67 -16.29 -15.31
C LEU A 188 0.39 -15.71 -14.75
N ASP A 189 0.44 -15.27 -13.51
CA ASP A 189 -0.54 -14.41 -12.86
C ASP A 189 0.17 -13.35 -12.05
N PHE A 190 -0.07 -12.08 -12.38
CA PHE A 190 0.52 -10.94 -11.69
C PHE A 190 -0.41 -10.30 -10.66
N SER A 191 -1.49 -10.95 -10.25
CA SER A 191 -2.47 -10.39 -9.29
C SER A 191 -1.86 -9.94 -7.96
N ALA A 192 -0.72 -10.52 -7.57
CA ALA A 192 0.00 -10.22 -6.34
C ALA A 192 1.12 -9.14 -6.49
N VAL A 193 1.13 -8.41 -7.63
CA VAL A 193 2.12 -7.37 -7.93
C VAL A 193 1.56 -6.27 -8.84
N ALA A 194 0.55 -6.59 -9.65
CA ALA A 194 0.01 -5.67 -10.64
C ALA A 194 -0.74 -4.48 -10.03
N LYS A 195 -1.38 -4.64 -8.86
CA LYS A 195 -2.03 -3.54 -8.16
C LYS A 195 -1.01 -2.52 -7.66
N GLY A 196 0.05 -3.01 -7.03
CA GLY A 196 1.18 -2.18 -6.62
C GLY A 196 1.82 -1.44 -7.80
N TYR A 197 2.01 -2.12 -8.92
CA TYR A 197 2.51 -1.49 -10.14
C TYR A 197 1.53 -0.43 -10.70
N GLY A 198 0.23 -0.68 -10.67
CA GLY A 198 -0.79 0.30 -11.05
C GLY A 198 -0.69 1.59 -10.22
N VAL A 199 -0.46 1.47 -8.92
CA VAL A 199 -0.22 2.63 -8.03
C VAL A 199 1.05 3.39 -8.44
N ASP A 200 2.15 2.70 -8.73
CA ASP A 200 3.41 3.31 -9.18
C ASP A 200 3.22 4.09 -10.49
N VAL A 201 2.50 3.50 -11.45
CA VAL A 201 2.22 4.14 -12.76
C VAL A 201 1.37 5.40 -12.60
N ILE A 202 0.33 5.37 -11.76
CA ILE A 202 -0.50 6.56 -11.51
C ILE A 202 0.30 7.65 -10.77
N ALA A 203 1.12 7.25 -9.79
CA ALA A 203 2.03 8.17 -9.11
C ALA A 203 3.01 8.85 -10.12
N ASP A 204 3.50 8.09 -11.11
CA ASP A 204 4.35 8.61 -12.19
C ASP A 204 3.58 9.60 -13.09
N VAL A 205 2.35 9.29 -13.49
CA VAL A 205 1.48 10.20 -14.27
C VAL A 205 1.31 11.52 -13.52
N LEU A 206 0.95 11.49 -12.24
CA LEU A 206 0.79 12.69 -11.44
C LEU A 206 2.09 13.50 -11.36
N LYS A 207 3.20 12.83 -11.05
CA LYS A 207 4.50 13.46 -10.79
C LYS A 207 5.16 13.97 -12.06
N ASN A 208 5.25 13.15 -13.09
CA ASN A 208 6.08 13.42 -14.28
C ASN A 208 5.29 14.05 -15.43
N THR A 209 4.01 13.69 -15.62
CA THR A 209 3.19 14.30 -16.67
C THR A 209 2.58 15.62 -16.20
N TYR A 210 1.98 15.63 -15.00
CA TYR A 210 1.25 16.80 -14.48
C TYR A 210 2.04 17.63 -13.46
N GLN A 211 3.28 17.24 -13.12
CA GLN A 211 4.15 17.93 -12.15
C GLN A 211 3.53 18.10 -10.77
N ILE A 212 2.59 17.21 -10.41
CA ILE A 212 1.94 17.16 -9.12
C ILE A 212 2.86 16.43 -8.14
N ARG A 213 3.23 17.08 -7.04
CA ARG A 213 4.18 16.55 -6.06
C ARG A 213 3.56 16.13 -4.74
N ASN A 214 2.34 16.59 -4.47
CA ASN A 214 1.61 16.29 -3.24
C ASN A 214 0.42 15.41 -3.60
N TYR A 215 0.52 14.12 -3.30
CA TYR A 215 -0.51 13.15 -3.64
C TYR A 215 -0.49 11.94 -2.72
N MET A 216 -1.62 11.26 -2.69
CA MET A 216 -1.80 9.88 -2.25
C MET A 216 -2.55 9.14 -3.36
N VAL A 217 -2.04 8.01 -3.79
CA VAL A 217 -2.67 7.06 -4.72
C VAL A 217 -2.88 5.77 -3.98
N GLU A 218 -4.09 5.22 -4.05
CA GLU A 218 -4.45 3.93 -3.44
C GLU A 218 -5.23 3.09 -4.46
N ILE A 219 -4.87 1.81 -4.60
CA ILE A 219 -5.60 0.80 -5.38
C ILE A 219 -5.70 -0.47 -4.53
N GLY A 220 -6.91 -0.79 -4.03
CA GLY A 220 -7.16 -2.04 -3.32
C GLY A 220 -6.37 -2.25 -2.02
N GLY A 221 -5.85 -1.18 -1.42
CA GLY A 221 -5.03 -1.21 -0.21
C GLY A 221 -3.54 -0.94 -0.44
N GLU A 222 -3.06 -1.02 -1.66
CA GLU A 222 -1.70 -0.64 -2.05
C GLU A 222 -1.63 0.88 -2.20
N VAL A 223 -0.59 1.52 -1.63
CA VAL A 223 -0.55 2.98 -1.46
C VAL A 223 0.79 3.57 -1.85
N ALA A 224 0.76 4.62 -2.67
CA ALA A 224 1.87 5.56 -2.83
C ALA A 224 1.50 6.93 -2.27
N THR A 225 2.44 7.56 -1.55
CA THR A 225 2.29 8.94 -1.11
C THR A 225 3.51 9.77 -1.47
N SER A 226 3.30 11.07 -1.69
CA SER A 226 4.38 12.04 -1.90
C SER A 226 4.01 13.40 -1.32
N GLY A 227 5.03 14.15 -0.89
CA GLY A 227 4.86 15.52 -0.38
C GLY A 227 4.01 15.59 0.89
N VAL A 228 2.97 16.43 0.90
CA VAL A 228 2.12 16.67 2.07
C VAL A 228 0.64 16.47 1.76
N SER A 229 -0.15 16.21 2.77
CA SER A 229 -1.61 16.10 2.70
C SER A 229 -2.29 17.47 2.60
N ALA A 230 -3.61 17.50 2.44
CA ALA A 230 -4.42 18.73 2.48
C ALA A 230 -4.28 19.51 3.80
N GLN A 231 -3.87 18.84 4.88
CA GLN A 231 -3.58 19.44 6.19
C GLN A 231 -2.14 19.98 6.30
N GLN A 232 -1.36 19.95 5.19
CA GLN A 232 0.05 20.36 5.16
C GLN A 232 0.93 19.53 6.11
N GLN A 233 0.59 18.28 6.31
CA GLN A 233 1.32 17.32 7.12
C GLN A 233 1.78 16.14 6.26
N PRO A 234 2.86 15.45 6.66
CA PRO A 234 3.23 14.17 6.04
C PRO A 234 2.04 13.21 6.05
N TRP A 235 1.89 12.45 4.97
CA TRP A 235 0.85 11.43 4.89
C TRP A 235 1.01 10.39 6.00
N GLN A 236 -0.12 9.91 6.50
CA GLN A 236 -0.19 8.87 7.51
C GLN A 236 -1.18 7.82 7.05
N ILE A 237 -0.73 6.58 7.00
CA ILE A 237 -1.52 5.43 6.58
C ILE A 237 -1.80 4.55 7.79
N ALA A 238 -3.07 4.34 8.09
CA ALA A 238 -3.49 3.43 9.14
C ALA A 238 -3.44 1.98 8.62
N ILE A 239 -2.94 1.09 9.46
CA ILE A 239 -2.95 -0.35 9.22
C ILE A 239 -4.04 -0.95 10.09
N ASP A 240 -5.02 -1.56 9.46
CA ASP A 240 -6.20 -2.10 10.13
C ASP A 240 -5.90 -3.40 10.89
N ALA A 241 -6.65 -3.64 11.97
CA ALA A 241 -6.71 -4.94 12.62
C ALA A 241 -7.35 -5.96 11.66
N PRO A 242 -6.85 -7.20 11.61
CA PRO A 242 -7.41 -8.24 10.76
C PRO A 242 -8.69 -8.84 11.36
N ILE A 243 -9.71 -8.00 11.58
CA ILE A 243 -11.02 -8.38 12.11
C ILE A 243 -11.92 -8.78 10.94
N GLU A 244 -12.37 -10.01 10.93
CA GLU A 244 -13.27 -10.55 9.91
C GLU A 244 -14.60 -9.77 9.87
N GLY A 245 -15.09 -9.48 8.66
CA GLY A 245 -16.35 -8.72 8.48
C GLY A 245 -16.25 -7.23 8.80
N SER A 246 -15.07 -6.70 9.16
CA SER A 246 -14.90 -5.26 9.36
C SER A 246 -15.14 -4.48 8.06
N THR A 247 -15.89 -3.38 8.19
CA THR A 247 -16.19 -2.44 7.09
C THR A 247 -15.38 -1.16 7.26
N VAL A 248 -15.41 -0.27 6.27
CA VAL A 248 -14.75 1.05 6.36
C VAL A 248 -15.15 1.83 7.61
N SER A 249 -16.40 1.65 8.09
CA SER A 249 -16.93 2.35 9.29
C SER A 249 -16.61 1.64 10.61
N THR A 250 -16.28 0.34 10.59
CA THR A 250 -16.04 -0.47 11.80
C THR A 250 -14.59 -0.92 11.97
N ARG A 251 -13.73 -0.72 10.95
CA ARG A 251 -12.32 -1.07 11.03
C ARG A 251 -11.60 -0.32 12.15
N GLN A 252 -10.66 -0.98 12.79
CA GLN A 252 -9.86 -0.46 13.89
C GLN A 252 -8.38 -0.49 13.51
N ALA A 253 -7.68 0.62 13.76
CA ALA A 253 -6.27 0.71 13.40
C ALA A 253 -5.37 0.06 14.46
N MET A 254 -4.49 -0.84 14.03
CA MET A 254 -3.41 -1.42 14.84
C MET A 254 -2.18 -0.52 14.89
N ALA A 255 -1.92 0.16 13.79
CA ALA A 255 -0.69 0.90 13.60
C ALA A 255 -0.93 2.10 12.67
N VAL A 256 -0.03 3.08 12.74
CA VAL A 256 0.03 4.18 11.78
C VAL A 256 1.46 4.26 11.23
N ILE A 257 1.60 4.17 9.92
CA ILE A 257 2.84 4.38 9.21
C ILE A 257 2.86 5.83 8.74
N ARG A 258 3.99 6.52 8.95
CA ARG A 258 4.15 7.92 8.56
C ARG A 258 5.15 8.03 7.41
N GLN A 259 4.79 8.79 6.39
CA GLN A 259 5.74 9.17 5.36
C GLN A 259 6.93 9.92 5.98
N PRO A 260 8.18 9.62 5.57
CA PRO A 260 9.36 10.35 6.04
C PRO A 260 9.26 11.86 5.79
N ILE A 261 9.84 12.67 6.71
CA ILE A 261 9.78 14.14 6.67
C ILE A 261 11.02 14.70 5.93
N ASN A 262 11.25 14.25 4.71
CA ASN A 262 12.33 14.77 3.89
C ASN A 262 11.77 15.51 2.68
N ASN A 263 12.44 16.57 2.21
CA ASN A 263 12.02 17.28 0.99
C ASN A 263 11.92 16.28 -0.19
N GLY A 264 10.70 16.10 -0.72
CA GLY A 264 10.43 15.17 -1.81
C GLY A 264 10.31 13.70 -1.38
N ALA A 265 10.22 13.42 -0.08
CA ALA A 265 9.99 12.06 0.39
C ALA A 265 8.70 11.48 -0.18
N SER A 266 8.78 10.25 -0.59
CA SER A 266 7.67 9.40 -1.00
C SER A 266 7.63 8.16 -0.11
N MET A 267 6.49 7.49 -0.07
CA MET A 267 6.33 6.23 0.64
C MET A 267 5.50 5.30 -0.23
N ALA A 268 5.95 4.07 -0.38
CA ALA A 268 5.26 3.00 -1.06
C ALA A 268 4.95 1.89 -0.06
N LEU A 269 3.67 1.53 0.05
CA LEU A 269 3.17 0.52 0.99
C LEU A 269 2.24 -0.45 0.28
N ALA A 270 2.29 -1.71 0.69
CA ALA A 270 1.27 -2.70 0.35
C ALA A 270 0.96 -3.59 1.55
N THR A 271 -0.25 -4.09 1.61
CA THR A 271 -0.70 -4.99 2.68
C THR A 271 -1.35 -6.23 2.11
N SER A 272 -0.75 -7.39 2.36
CA SER A 272 -1.36 -8.68 2.10
C SER A 272 -2.02 -9.20 3.39
N GLY A 273 -3.26 -9.70 3.28
CA GLY A 273 -4.02 -10.18 4.43
C GLY A 273 -4.77 -11.46 4.14
N ASN A 274 -4.59 -12.46 5.01
CA ASN A 274 -5.22 -13.77 4.90
C ASN A 274 -6.59 -13.86 5.59
N TYR A 275 -6.95 -12.86 6.41
CA TYR A 275 -8.14 -12.93 7.27
C TYR A 275 -9.47 -12.73 6.52
N ARG A 276 -9.48 -12.03 5.39
CA ARG A 276 -10.71 -11.76 4.62
C ARG A 276 -11.17 -12.93 3.77
N ASN A 277 -10.25 -13.80 3.40
CA ASN A 277 -10.47 -14.93 2.50
C ASN A 277 -9.94 -16.23 3.13
N SER A 278 -10.28 -16.49 4.38
CA SER A 278 -9.97 -17.73 5.07
C SER A 278 -11.22 -18.58 5.18
N VAL A 279 -11.03 -19.90 5.21
CA VAL A 279 -12.11 -20.87 5.44
C VAL A 279 -11.74 -21.73 6.63
N VAL A 280 -12.67 -21.85 7.58
CA VAL A 280 -12.52 -22.75 8.71
C VAL A 280 -13.03 -24.12 8.32
N PHE A 281 -12.14 -25.12 8.32
CA PHE A 281 -12.50 -26.51 8.08
C PHE A 281 -11.85 -27.43 9.13
N ASN A 282 -12.63 -28.26 9.80
CA ASN A 282 -12.18 -29.14 10.89
C ASN A 282 -11.40 -28.40 12.00
N GLY A 283 -11.82 -27.19 12.36
CA GLY A 283 -11.18 -26.36 13.40
C GLY A 283 -9.83 -25.76 13.00
N LYS A 284 -9.46 -25.81 11.71
CA LYS A 284 -8.26 -25.17 11.18
C LYS A 284 -8.65 -24.06 10.22
N HIS A 285 -7.96 -22.93 10.33
CA HIS A 285 -8.04 -21.85 9.34
C HIS A 285 -7.15 -22.18 8.15
N TYR A 286 -7.77 -22.30 6.99
CA TYR A 286 -7.08 -22.41 5.70
C TYR A 286 -7.10 -21.03 5.06
N SER A 287 -5.93 -20.48 4.88
CA SER A 287 -5.74 -19.27 4.08
C SER A 287 -5.87 -19.62 2.59
N HIS A 288 -6.38 -18.67 1.80
CA HIS A 288 -6.32 -18.76 0.33
C HIS A 288 -4.88 -18.67 -0.21
N THR A 289 -3.90 -18.42 0.64
CA THR A 289 -2.48 -18.33 0.28
C THR A 289 -1.88 -19.73 0.29
N ILE A 290 -1.33 -20.11 -0.85
CA ILE A 290 -0.59 -21.36 -1.04
C ILE A 290 0.90 -21.06 -0.93
N ASP A 291 1.65 -21.94 -0.28
CA ASP A 291 3.11 -21.99 -0.38
C ASP A 291 3.50 -22.67 -1.70
N PRO A 292 4.04 -21.94 -2.68
CA PRO A 292 4.41 -22.54 -3.97
C PRO A 292 5.48 -23.62 -3.83
N THR A 293 6.29 -23.56 -2.77
CA THR A 293 7.40 -24.49 -2.54
C THR A 293 6.94 -25.84 -2.02
N THR A 294 5.83 -25.89 -1.27
CA THR A 294 5.23 -27.14 -0.75
C THR A 294 4.02 -27.58 -1.59
N GLY A 295 3.30 -26.64 -2.17
CA GLY A 295 2.03 -26.86 -2.86
C GLY A 295 0.84 -26.93 -1.92
N GLU A 296 0.98 -26.58 -0.67
CA GLU A 296 -0.04 -26.66 0.38
C GLU A 296 -0.44 -25.26 0.89
N PRO A 297 -1.68 -25.11 1.42
CA PRO A 297 -2.07 -23.89 2.11
C PRO A 297 -1.18 -23.57 3.31
N ILE A 298 -0.90 -22.29 3.51
CA ILE A 298 -0.09 -21.86 4.64
C ILE A 298 -0.81 -22.14 5.97
N VAL A 299 -0.06 -22.72 6.90
CA VAL A 299 -0.46 -22.92 8.30
C VAL A 299 0.49 -22.10 9.19
N GLY A 300 -0.07 -21.29 10.10
CA GLY A 300 0.73 -20.48 11.03
C GLY A 300 1.40 -19.27 10.36
N GLY A 301 0.89 -18.81 9.24
CA GLY A 301 1.28 -17.53 8.62
C GLY A 301 0.72 -16.33 9.40
N ALA A 302 1.29 -15.14 9.18
CA ALA A 302 0.75 -13.92 9.74
C ALA A 302 -0.58 -13.55 9.05
N PRO A 303 -1.64 -13.23 9.82
CA PRO A 303 -2.94 -12.82 9.28
C PRO A 303 -2.89 -11.56 8.42
N SER A 304 -1.94 -10.64 8.70
CA SER A 304 -1.71 -9.44 7.90
C SER A 304 -0.24 -9.05 7.91
N VAL A 305 0.28 -8.72 6.74
CA VAL A 305 1.66 -8.24 6.55
C VAL A 305 1.64 -6.97 5.71
N THR A 306 2.15 -5.88 6.27
CA THR A 306 2.37 -4.62 5.54
C THR A 306 3.85 -4.45 5.26
N VAL A 307 4.18 -4.13 4.02
CA VAL A 307 5.56 -3.89 3.59
C VAL A 307 5.69 -2.47 3.04
N ALA A 308 6.78 -1.79 3.40
CA ALA A 308 7.26 -0.59 2.74
C ALA A 308 8.50 -0.93 1.90
N ALA A 309 8.52 -0.46 0.64
CA ALA A 309 9.63 -0.71 -0.28
C ALA A 309 9.92 0.53 -1.15
N GLU A 310 10.87 0.40 -2.08
CA GLU A 310 11.21 1.46 -3.02
C GLU A 310 10.06 1.77 -3.99
N THR A 311 9.33 0.74 -4.42
CA THR A 311 8.13 0.83 -5.27
C THR A 311 6.97 0.07 -4.64
N VAL A 312 5.74 0.44 -5.01
CA VAL A 312 4.55 -0.27 -4.51
C VAL A 312 4.47 -1.67 -5.09
N ALA A 313 4.92 -1.87 -6.34
CA ALA A 313 5.03 -3.20 -6.94
C ALA A 313 5.90 -4.15 -6.11
N LEU A 314 7.07 -3.69 -5.65
CA LEU A 314 7.93 -4.49 -4.77
C LEU A 314 7.30 -4.71 -3.39
N ALA A 315 6.62 -3.69 -2.85
CA ALA A 315 5.93 -3.83 -1.57
C ALA A 315 4.81 -4.88 -1.64
N ASP A 316 4.00 -4.90 -2.72
CA ASP A 316 2.90 -5.83 -2.97
C ASP A 316 3.43 -7.27 -3.10
N ALA A 317 4.45 -7.48 -3.95
CA ALA A 317 5.10 -8.78 -4.12
C ALA A 317 5.72 -9.30 -2.80
N TRP A 318 6.43 -8.45 -2.04
CA TRP A 318 6.99 -8.83 -0.75
C TRP A 318 5.94 -9.10 0.33
N ALA A 319 4.87 -8.30 0.39
CA ALA A 319 3.77 -8.56 1.32
C ALA A 319 3.16 -9.94 1.05
N THR A 320 2.96 -10.30 -0.22
CA THR A 320 2.51 -11.64 -0.63
C THR A 320 3.51 -12.72 -0.28
N ALA A 321 4.81 -12.54 -0.60
CA ALA A 321 5.85 -13.50 -0.26
C ALA A 321 5.90 -13.83 1.23
N LEU A 322 5.87 -12.78 2.08
CA LEU A 322 5.92 -12.94 3.54
C LEU A 322 4.63 -13.55 4.11
N THR A 323 3.49 -13.32 3.47
CA THR A 323 2.22 -13.95 3.85
C THR A 323 2.17 -15.42 3.44
N ALA A 324 2.90 -15.80 2.38
CA ALA A 324 3.04 -17.18 1.89
C ALA A 324 4.10 -18.00 2.64
N MET A 325 4.54 -17.55 3.80
CA MET A 325 5.48 -18.25 4.69
C MET A 325 4.89 -18.45 6.09
N PRO A 326 5.28 -19.50 6.83
CA PRO A 326 5.09 -19.51 8.28
C PRO A 326 5.72 -18.27 8.92
N TYR A 327 5.05 -17.68 9.91
CA TYR A 327 5.41 -16.38 10.49
C TYR A 327 6.90 -16.25 10.89
N GLU A 328 7.45 -17.25 11.57
CA GLU A 328 8.84 -17.21 12.01
C GLU A 328 9.83 -17.16 10.83
N LYS A 329 9.55 -17.89 9.76
CA LYS A 329 10.31 -17.85 8.52
C LYS A 329 10.18 -16.49 7.85
N ALA A 330 8.94 -15.98 7.73
CA ALA A 330 8.67 -14.67 7.14
C ALA A 330 9.41 -13.54 7.86
N LEU A 331 9.39 -13.53 9.20
CA LEU A 331 10.11 -12.54 10.01
C LEU A 331 11.65 -12.66 9.86
N ALA A 332 12.16 -13.88 9.77
CA ALA A 332 13.58 -14.11 9.54
C ALA A 332 14.01 -13.61 8.14
N THR A 333 13.28 -13.98 7.10
CA THR A 333 13.50 -13.53 5.71
C THR A 333 13.44 -12.01 5.60
N ALA A 334 12.41 -11.38 6.21
CA ALA A 334 12.28 -9.92 6.18
C ALA A 334 13.47 -9.21 6.87
N LYS A 335 14.02 -9.78 7.94
CA LYS A 335 15.23 -9.25 8.61
C LYS A 335 16.50 -9.48 7.80
N GLU A 336 16.64 -10.64 7.17
CA GLU A 336 17.81 -10.99 6.36
C GLU A 336 17.97 -10.05 5.16
N HIS A 337 16.87 -9.69 4.52
CA HIS A 337 16.85 -8.80 3.35
C HIS A 337 16.58 -7.33 3.68
N ASP A 338 16.60 -6.93 4.97
CA ASP A 338 16.32 -5.57 5.46
C ASP A 338 14.97 -5.01 4.96
N ILE A 339 13.97 -5.86 4.81
CA ILE A 339 12.63 -5.48 4.38
C ILE A 339 11.92 -4.73 5.51
N ALA A 340 11.38 -3.56 5.23
CA ALA A 340 10.53 -2.82 6.15
C ALA A 340 9.14 -3.48 6.23
N ALA A 341 8.97 -4.44 7.14
CA ALA A 341 7.75 -5.23 7.29
C ALA A 341 7.13 -5.07 8.68
N LEU A 342 5.79 -4.95 8.70
CA LEU A 342 4.92 -4.95 9.87
C LEU A 342 4.01 -6.17 9.78
N PHE A 343 4.07 -7.02 10.79
CA PHE A 343 3.23 -8.20 10.93
C PHE A 343 2.16 -7.94 11.99
N VAL A 344 0.92 -8.23 11.69
CA VAL A 344 -0.14 -8.34 12.69
C VAL A 344 -0.38 -9.82 12.93
N ILE A 345 -0.14 -10.26 14.16
CA ILE A 345 -0.26 -11.65 14.59
C ILE A 345 -1.15 -11.74 15.84
N LEU A 346 -1.61 -12.93 16.18
CA LEU A 346 -2.37 -13.15 17.42
C LEU A 346 -1.57 -12.71 18.64
N ALA A 347 -2.24 -12.04 19.57
CA ALA A 347 -1.64 -11.64 20.83
C ALA A 347 -1.30 -12.89 21.68
N LYS A 348 -0.27 -12.75 22.52
CA LYS A 348 0.18 -13.86 23.37
C LYS A 348 -0.96 -14.34 24.28
N GLY A 349 -1.30 -15.61 24.19
CA GLY A 349 -2.34 -16.26 25.00
C GLY A 349 -3.71 -16.32 24.33
N VAL A 350 -3.90 -15.71 23.17
CA VAL A 350 -5.09 -15.87 22.34
C VAL A 350 -4.95 -17.18 21.55
N ALA A 351 -5.95 -18.07 21.67
CA ALA A 351 -5.93 -19.33 20.94
C ALA A 351 -6.32 -19.09 19.46
N ALA A 352 -5.71 -19.86 18.56
CA ALA A 352 -5.91 -19.69 17.11
C ALA A 352 -7.35 -19.96 16.64
N ASP A 353 -8.15 -20.67 17.44
CA ASP A 353 -9.56 -21.00 17.19
C ASP A 353 -10.54 -20.01 17.86
N THR A 354 -10.03 -19.00 18.54
CA THR A 354 -10.85 -17.95 19.17
C THR A 354 -11.36 -16.98 18.11
N ALA A 355 -12.64 -16.59 18.21
CA ALA A 355 -13.14 -15.46 17.42
C ALA A 355 -12.35 -14.20 17.80
N THR A 356 -11.77 -13.53 16.79
CA THR A 356 -10.89 -12.37 16.96
C THR A 356 -11.61 -11.09 16.53
N ASP A 357 -12.53 -10.63 17.41
CA ASP A 357 -13.41 -9.50 17.15
C ASP A 357 -12.88 -8.17 17.73
N SER A 358 -11.77 -8.23 18.48
CA SER A 358 -11.18 -7.09 19.16
C SER A 358 -9.76 -6.81 18.70
N VAL A 359 -9.38 -5.53 18.71
CA VAL A 359 -7.99 -5.08 18.51
C VAL A 359 -7.03 -5.71 19.54
N ASP A 360 -7.52 -6.00 20.76
CA ASP A 360 -6.71 -6.56 21.83
C ASP A 360 -6.32 -8.04 21.58
N ASP A 361 -6.98 -8.71 20.64
CA ASP A 361 -6.64 -10.07 20.23
C ASP A 361 -5.38 -10.12 19.35
N TRP A 362 -4.90 -8.95 18.91
CA TRP A 362 -3.80 -8.81 17.96
C TRP A 362 -2.61 -8.07 18.57
N GLN A 363 -1.43 -8.40 18.06
CA GLN A 363 -0.20 -7.64 18.34
C GLN A 363 0.56 -7.34 17.06
N VAL A 364 1.29 -6.23 17.10
CA VAL A 364 2.15 -5.77 16.00
C VAL A 364 3.59 -6.19 16.28
N VAL A 365 4.21 -6.81 15.28
CA VAL A 365 5.65 -7.11 15.26
C VAL A 365 6.27 -6.45 14.03
N GLU A 366 7.39 -5.77 14.23
CA GLU A 366 8.03 -4.96 13.18
C GLU A 366 9.51 -5.30 13.01
N THR A 367 9.95 -5.25 11.77
CA THR A 367 11.39 -5.29 11.48
C THR A 367 12.06 -3.97 11.90
N PRO A 368 13.38 -3.93 12.10
CA PRO A 368 14.11 -2.70 12.40
C PRO A 368 13.85 -1.59 11.36
N ALA A 369 13.85 -1.94 10.07
CA ALA A 369 13.58 -1.00 8.99
C ALA A 369 12.19 -0.37 9.09
N MET A 370 11.14 -1.16 9.37
CA MET A 370 9.77 -0.66 9.52
C MET A 370 9.60 0.28 10.72
N LYS A 371 10.31 0.04 11.82
CA LYS A 371 10.22 0.90 13.02
C LYS A 371 10.57 2.36 12.74
N THR A 372 11.40 2.61 11.74
CA THR A 372 11.79 3.98 11.35
C THR A 372 10.65 4.76 10.71
N LEU A 373 9.63 4.08 10.20
CA LEU A 373 8.47 4.65 9.53
C LEU A 373 7.24 4.78 10.44
N ARG A 374 7.35 4.29 11.68
CA ARG A 374 6.22 4.38 12.63
C ARG A 374 5.97 5.81 13.08
N ALA A 375 4.72 6.20 13.09
CA ALA A 375 4.31 7.41 13.78
C ALA A 375 4.45 7.18 15.29
N ASP A 376 5.15 8.08 15.98
CA ASP A 376 5.21 8.03 17.44
C ASP A 376 3.79 8.04 17.99
N LYS A 377 3.48 7.11 18.90
CA LYS A 377 2.27 7.22 19.72
C LYS A 377 2.43 8.54 20.46
N LYS A 378 1.59 9.53 20.15
CA LYS A 378 1.49 10.72 20.98
C LYS A 378 1.12 10.25 22.37
N SER A 379 2.08 10.36 23.30
CA SER A 379 1.90 10.15 24.73
C SER A 379 0.83 11.08 25.26
#